data_1d24a84a9450f04c66d23a35a588fb3a
#
_entry.id   1d24a84a9450f04c66d23a35a588fb3a
#
_cell.length_a   1.000
_cell.length_b   1.000
_cell.length_c   1.000
_cell.angle_alpha   90.00
_cell.angle_beta   90.00
_cell.angle_gamma   90.00
#
_symmetry.space_group_name_H-M   'P 1'
#
loop_
_entity.id
_entity.type
_entity.pdbx_description
1 polymer ?
#
loop_
_entity_poly.entity_id
_entity_poly.type
_entity_poly.pdbx_seq_one_letter_code
_entity_poly.pdbx_strand_id
1 'polypeptide(L)'
;HIRARWDASGWDLERRWDLAKELWAHERSRAGLTDDWKFGWHGAKSYVGITYMWGDPGSERGEVFLSKYLMLDPRFDNVLGCLRHELAHALVGPTEDHGPVWVNAAKALGTPSDWATDTTGSFYNRPLVVAGWSAHDVANATGNAFKLPPELFEKNVWAGDGTRTVFTDQDGNVVM
;
A
#
# COMPACT_ATOMS: atom_id res chain seq x y z
N HIS A 1 17.48 8.22 -6.94
CA HIS A 1 17.22 7.09 -6.06
C HIS A 1 15.87 7.27 -5.34
N ILE A 2 14.94 6.32 -5.44
CA ILE A 2 13.54 6.49 -4.99
C ILE A 2 13.46 6.82 -3.49
N ARG A 3 14.19 6.07 -2.63
CA ARG A 3 14.21 6.31 -1.18
C ARG A 3 14.53 7.75 -0.82
N ALA A 4 15.64 8.29 -1.33
CA ALA A 4 16.03 9.66 -1.00
C ALA A 4 15.00 10.70 -1.47
N ARG A 5 14.33 10.43 -2.58
CA ARG A 5 13.25 11.28 -3.10
C ARG A 5 11.98 11.16 -2.25
N TRP A 6 11.71 9.97 -1.70
CA TRP A 6 10.63 9.75 -0.75
C TRP A 6 10.88 10.53 0.54
N ASP A 7 12.07 10.39 1.12
CA ASP A 7 12.43 11.10 2.34
C ASP A 7 12.35 12.63 2.17
N ALA A 8 12.67 13.13 0.98
CA ALA A 8 12.59 14.55 0.65
C ALA A 8 11.18 15.03 0.23
N SER A 9 10.20 14.15 0.11
CA SER A 9 8.86 14.53 -0.40
C SER A 9 7.99 15.24 0.65
N GLY A 10 8.32 15.10 1.94
CA GLY A 10 7.48 15.64 3.00
C GLY A 10 6.04 15.09 2.91
N TRP A 11 5.06 16.00 2.88
CA TRP A 11 3.63 15.66 2.75
C TRP A 11 3.08 15.86 1.33
N ASP A 12 3.94 15.94 0.32
CA ASP A 12 3.52 15.98 -1.07
C ASP A 12 3.05 14.56 -1.48
N LEU A 13 1.75 14.32 -1.33
CA LEU A 13 1.15 13.00 -1.59
C LEU A 13 1.13 12.67 -3.08
N GLU A 14 0.99 13.64 -3.95
CA GLU A 14 1.05 13.42 -5.39
C GLU A 14 2.44 12.92 -5.79
N ARG A 15 3.47 13.58 -5.29
CA ARG A 15 4.86 13.14 -5.49
C ARG A 15 5.13 11.77 -4.88
N ARG A 16 4.61 11.49 -3.68
CA ARG A 16 4.75 10.16 -3.06
C ARG A 16 4.06 9.08 -3.88
N TRP A 17 2.88 9.38 -4.42
CA TRP A 17 2.19 8.45 -5.28
C TRP A 17 2.95 8.18 -6.59
N ASP A 18 3.55 9.20 -7.20
CA ASP A 18 4.41 9.01 -8.36
C ASP A 18 5.63 8.15 -8.04
N LEU A 19 6.23 8.35 -6.88
CA LEU A 19 7.33 7.50 -6.40
C LEU A 19 6.90 6.07 -6.13
N ALA A 20 5.68 5.86 -5.63
CA ALA A 20 5.11 4.52 -5.44
C ALA A 20 4.87 3.80 -6.78
N LYS A 21 4.40 4.52 -7.80
CA LYS A 21 4.27 3.98 -9.17
C LYS A 21 5.63 3.62 -9.78
N GLU A 22 6.64 4.45 -9.59
CA GLU A 22 8.01 4.19 -10.04
C GLU A 22 8.58 2.95 -9.31
N LEU A 23 8.36 2.85 -8.01
CA LEU A 23 8.74 1.70 -7.20
C LEU A 23 8.05 0.42 -7.68
N TRP A 24 6.74 0.49 -7.93
CA TRP A 24 5.98 -0.62 -8.50
C TRP A 24 6.59 -1.12 -9.81
N ALA A 25 6.83 -0.24 -10.77
CA ALA A 25 7.39 -0.62 -12.06
C ALA A 25 8.74 -1.34 -11.91
N HIS A 26 9.59 -0.84 -11.00
CA HIS A 26 10.88 -1.46 -10.70
C HIS A 26 10.73 -2.83 -10.04
N GLU A 27 9.96 -2.94 -8.96
CA GLU A 27 9.83 -4.17 -8.19
C GLU A 27 9.04 -5.24 -8.97
N ARG A 28 8.01 -4.85 -9.73
CA ARG A 28 7.27 -5.75 -10.63
C ARG A 28 8.19 -6.38 -11.67
N SER A 29 9.00 -5.56 -12.35
CA SER A 29 9.97 -6.05 -13.34
C SER A 29 11.01 -6.96 -12.69
N ARG A 30 11.52 -6.60 -11.51
CA ARG A 30 12.47 -7.42 -10.75
C ARG A 30 11.87 -8.76 -10.33
N ALA A 31 10.59 -8.80 -10.02
CA ALA A 31 9.84 -10.00 -9.69
C ALA A 31 9.50 -10.88 -10.92
N GLY A 32 9.75 -10.39 -12.12
CA GLY A 32 9.46 -11.10 -13.36
C GLY A 32 7.98 -11.07 -13.78
N LEU A 33 7.18 -10.22 -13.17
CA LEU A 33 5.76 -10.07 -13.53
C LEU A 33 5.62 -9.18 -14.78
N THR A 34 4.67 -9.55 -15.65
CA THR A 34 4.40 -8.86 -16.92
C THR A 34 3.70 -7.51 -16.71
N ASP A 35 3.56 -6.75 -17.81
CA ASP A 35 2.83 -5.48 -17.82
C ASP A 35 1.31 -5.64 -17.66
N ASP A 36 0.81 -6.87 -17.71
CA ASP A 36 -0.59 -7.19 -17.41
C ASP A 36 -0.95 -6.99 -15.93
N TRP A 37 0.04 -7.00 -15.06
CA TRP A 37 -0.13 -6.65 -13.66
C TRP A 37 -0.20 -5.13 -13.48
N LYS A 38 -1.31 -4.68 -12.90
CA LYS A 38 -1.61 -3.26 -12.69
C LYS A 38 -1.36 -2.85 -11.25
N PHE A 39 -1.33 -1.56 -11.03
CA PHE A 39 -1.08 -0.97 -9.73
C PHE A 39 -2.04 0.18 -9.47
N GLY A 40 -2.58 0.24 -8.27
CA GLY A 40 -3.51 1.26 -7.86
C GLY A 40 -3.45 1.54 -6.36
N TRP A 41 -4.33 2.40 -5.91
CA TRP A 41 -4.55 2.66 -4.50
C TRP A 41 -6.00 2.45 -4.12
N HIS A 42 -6.25 2.20 -2.84
CA HIS A 42 -7.59 2.09 -2.28
C HIS A 42 -7.74 2.96 -1.02
N GLY A 43 -8.98 3.26 -0.64
CA GLY A 43 -9.31 4.09 0.52
C GLY A 43 -9.63 3.33 1.80
N ALA A 44 -9.47 2.00 1.84
CA ALA A 44 -9.78 1.23 3.03
C ALA A 44 -8.76 1.47 4.15
N LYS A 45 -9.25 1.49 5.38
CA LYS A 45 -8.43 1.57 6.61
C LYS A 45 -8.21 0.20 7.25
N SER A 46 -8.97 -0.82 6.81
CA SER A 46 -8.93 -2.16 7.38
C SER A 46 -7.78 -3.03 6.90
N TYR A 47 -7.16 -2.68 5.78
CA TYR A 47 -5.98 -3.36 5.25
C TYR A 47 -5.04 -2.37 4.54
N VAL A 48 -3.77 -2.74 4.48
CA VAL A 48 -2.69 -1.86 3.99
C VAL A 48 -2.44 -2.05 2.51
N GLY A 49 -2.51 -3.29 2.07
CA GLY A 49 -2.40 -3.69 0.67
C GLY A 49 -3.35 -4.83 0.37
N ILE A 50 -3.58 -5.08 -0.89
CA ILE A 50 -4.36 -6.21 -1.37
C ILE A 50 -3.94 -6.55 -2.79
N THR A 51 -3.90 -7.86 -3.08
CA THR A 51 -3.63 -8.39 -4.41
C THR A 51 -4.88 -9.10 -4.91
N TYR A 52 -5.39 -8.63 -6.03
CA TYR A 52 -6.41 -9.34 -6.81
C TYR A 52 -5.76 -10.01 -8.00
N MET A 53 -6.14 -11.25 -8.29
CA MET A 53 -5.65 -11.96 -9.45
C MET A 53 -6.74 -12.78 -10.12
N TRP A 54 -6.59 -12.97 -11.42
CA TRP A 54 -7.49 -13.76 -12.27
C TRP A 54 -6.71 -14.31 -13.45
N GLY A 55 -7.29 -15.26 -14.13
CA GLY A 55 -6.69 -15.96 -15.25
C GLY A 55 -6.43 -17.42 -14.94
N ASP A 56 -5.93 -18.14 -15.92
CA ASP A 56 -5.56 -19.53 -15.79
C ASP A 56 -4.22 -19.69 -15.06
N PRO A 57 -3.99 -20.80 -14.35
CA PRO A 57 -2.70 -21.07 -13.72
C PRO A 57 -1.52 -20.94 -14.69
N GLY A 58 -0.54 -20.13 -14.31
CA GLY A 58 0.66 -19.85 -15.11
C GLY A 58 0.53 -18.71 -16.13
N SER A 59 -0.68 -18.11 -16.23
CA SER A 59 -0.94 -16.89 -17.01
C SER A 59 -1.77 -15.89 -16.22
N GLU A 60 -1.62 -15.91 -14.90
CA GLU A 60 -2.32 -15.03 -14.00
C GLU A 60 -1.91 -13.58 -14.26
N ARG A 61 -2.89 -12.73 -14.19
CA ARG A 61 -2.75 -11.28 -14.20
C ARG A 61 -3.55 -10.71 -13.05
N GLY A 62 -3.28 -9.50 -12.69
CA GLY A 62 -3.98 -8.95 -11.56
C GLY A 62 -3.66 -7.50 -11.29
N GLU A 63 -4.11 -7.09 -10.14
CA GLU A 63 -3.91 -5.73 -9.64
C GLU A 63 -3.44 -5.79 -8.20
N VAL A 64 -2.41 -4.99 -7.92
CA VAL A 64 -1.94 -4.74 -6.57
C VAL A 64 -2.38 -3.34 -6.17
N PHE A 65 -3.02 -3.25 -5.01
CA PHE A 65 -3.45 -1.98 -4.44
C PHE A 65 -2.76 -1.75 -3.10
N LEU A 66 -2.26 -0.53 -2.91
CA LEU A 66 -1.82 -0.04 -1.61
C LEU A 66 -2.84 0.93 -1.03
N SER A 67 -2.97 0.95 0.29
CA SER A 67 -3.81 1.95 0.93
C SER A 67 -3.21 3.35 0.72
N LYS A 68 -4.07 4.31 0.34
CA LYS A 68 -3.66 5.72 0.24
C LYS A 68 -3.10 6.25 1.56
N TYR A 69 -3.54 5.70 2.69
CA TYR A 69 -3.04 6.06 4.01
C TYR A 69 -1.58 5.66 4.21
N LEU A 70 -1.09 4.67 3.46
CA LEU A 70 0.32 4.30 3.46
C LEU A 70 1.22 5.41 2.90
N MET A 71 0.67 6.28 2.04
CA MET A 71 1.40 7.45 1.53
C MET A 71 1.65 8.50 2.61
N LEU A 72 0.95 8.43 3.74
CA LEU A 72 1.18 9.27 4.91
C LEU A 72 2.35 8.75 5.76
N ASP A 73 2.80 7.51 5.58
CA ASP A 73 3.92 6.96 6.34
C ASP A 73 5.23 7.64 5.90
N PRO A 74 5.99 8.23 6.81
CA PRO A 74 7.28 8.83 6.49
C PRO A 74 8.34 7.78 6.11
N ARG A 75 8.13 6.51 6.48
CA ARG A 75 9.10 5.44 6.29
C ARG A 75 8.93 4.74 4.96
N PHE A 76 9.85 4.99 4.06
CA PHE A 76 9.91 4.30 2.76
C PHE A 76 9.87 2.76 2.90
N ASP A 77 10.49 2.21 3.95
CA ASP A 77 10.54 0.76 4.16
C ASP A 77 9.17 0.12 4.37
N ASN A 78 8.19 0.86 4.88
CA ASN A 78 6.82 0.36 5.02
C ASN A 78 6.14 0.25 3.65
N VAL A 79 6.32 1.23 2.79
CA VAL A 79 5.78 1.18 1.42
C VAL A 79 6.42 0.05 0.63
N LEU A 80 7.75 -0.05 0.70
CA LEU A 80 8.51 -1.12 0.05
C LEU A 80 8.11 -2.49 0.61
N GLY A 81 7.99 -2.60 1.92
CA GLY A 81 7.60 -3.83 2.61
C GLY A 81 6.21 -4.29 2.20
N CYS A 82 5.23 -3.39 2.23
CA CYS A 82 3.87 -3.69 1.79
C CYS A 82 3.85 -4.10 0.31
N LEU A 83 4.51 -3.36 -0.54
CA LEU A 83 4.55 -3.66 -1.98
C LEU A 83 5.14 -5.06 -2.25
N ARG A 84 6.24 -5.41 -1.60
CA ARG A 84 6.86 -6.73 -1.76
C ARG A 84 6.02 -7.86 -1.15
N HIS A 85 5.28 -7.56 -0.08
CA HIS A 85 4.30 -8.47 0.49
C HIS A 85 3.22 -8.82 -0.55
N GLU A 86 2.64 -7.83 -1.19
CA GLU A 86 1.63 -8.02 -2.22
C GLU A 86 2.20 -8.70 -3.49
N LEU A 87 3.43 -8.36 -3.87
CA LEU A 87 4.11 -9.05 -4.98
C LEU A 87 4.35 -10.53 -4.68
N ALA A 88 4.61 -10.90 -3.42
CA ALA A 88 4.73 -12.30 -3.05
C ALA A 88 3.42 -13.07 -3.29
N HIS A 89 2.25 -12.47 -2.98
CA HIS A 89 0.95 -13.04 -3.34
C HIS A 89 0.80 -13.22 -4.85
N ALA A 90 1.20 -12.21 -5.62
CA ALA A 90 1.16 -12.27 -7.07
C ALA A 90 2.01 -13.40 -7.66
N LEU A 91 3.13 -13.73 -7.02
CA LEU A 91 4.05 -14.78 -7.47
C LEU A 91 3.58 -16.19 -7.12
N VAL A 92 2.91 -16.36 -5.97
CA VAL A 92 2.54 -17.69 -5.48
C VAL A 92 1.12 -18.12 -5.85
N GLY A 93 0.31 -17.17 -6.29
CA GLY A 93 -1.05 -17.44 -6.74
C GLY A 93 -2.12 -17.38 -5.63
N PRO A 94 -3.40 -17.52 -6.02
CA PRO A 94 -4.54 -17.23 -5.14
C PRO A 94 -4.81 -18.32 -4.09
N THR A 95 -4.22 -19.49 -4.25
CA THR A 95 -4.44 -20.63 -3.34
C THR A 95 -3.49 -20.65 -2.16
N GLU A 96 -2.44 -19.84 -2.21
CA GLU A 96 -1.44 -19.73 -1.15
C GLU A 96 -1.71 -18.44 -0.35
N ASP A 97 -2.04 -18.60 0.90
CA ASP A 97 -2.17 -17.47 1.83
C ASP A 97 -0.77 -17.06 2.34
N HIS A 98 -0.53 -16.96 3.62
CA HIS A 98 0.77 -16.63 4.20
C HIS A 98 1.57 -17.88 4.64
N GLY A 99 1.36 -18.98 3.95
CA GLY A 99 2.03 -20.24 4.21
C GLY A 99 3.53 -20.24 3.83
N PRO A 100 4.23 -21.38 3.97
CA PRO A 100 5.67 -21.47 3.74
C PRO A 100 6.11 -21.05 2.34
N VAL A 101 5.31 -21.32 1.32
CA VAL A 101 5.61 -20.94 -0.08
C VAL A 101 5.60 -19.43 -0.22
N TRP A 102 4.58 -18.77 0.31
CA TRP A 102 4.50 -17.31 0.32
C TRP A 102 5.65 -16.68 1.13
N VAL A 103 5.94 -17.20 2.32
CA VAL A 103 7.05 -16.71 3.16
C VAL A 103 8.38 -16.78 2.40
N ASN A 104 8.62 -17.87 1.67
CA ASN A 104 9.84 -18.03 0.87
C ASN A 104 9.88 -17.03 -0.29
N ALA A 105 8.76 -16.80 -0.98
CA ALA A 105 8.67 -15.81 -2.03
C ALA A 105 8.91 -14.38 -1.50
N ALA A 106 8.29 -14.02 -0.37
CA ALA A 106 8.49 -12.73 0.28
C ALA A 106 9.97 -12.51 0.67
N LYS A 107 10.61 -13.51 1.23
CA LYS A 107 12.05 -13.47 1.57
C LYS A 107 12.93 -13.33 0.33
N ALA A 108 12.63 -14.06 -0.73
CA ALA A 108 13.36 -13.98 -2.00
C ALA A 108 13.26 -12.58 -2.64
N LEU A 109 12.14 -11.89 -2.46
CA LEU A 109 11.97 -10.50 -2.85
C LEU A 109 12.76 -9.50 -1.97
N GLY A 110 13.33 -9.97 -0.85
CA GLY A 110 14.00 -9.10 0.12
C GLY A 110 12.99 -8.25 0.92
N THR A 111 11.81 -8.81 1.17
CA THR A 111 10.80 -8.17 2.01
C THR A 111 11.34 -8.06 3.45
N PRO A 112 11.22 -6.91 4.10
CA PRO A 112 11.59 -6.77 5.51
C PRO A 112 10.89 -7.83 6.38
N SER A 113 11.56 -8.32 7.41
CA SER A 113 11.11 -9.47 8.21
C SER A 113 9.72 -9.33 8.81
N ASP A 114 9.38 -8.13 9.26
CA ASP A 114 8.06 -7.77 9.80
C ASP A 114 6.94 -7.75 8.73
N TRP A 115 7.32 -7.70 7.45
CA TRP A 115 6.41 -7.78 6.30
C TRP A 115 6.41 -9.16 5.63
N ALA A 116 7.36 -10.02 5.97
CA ALA A 116 7.52 -11.38 5.45
C ALA A 116 6.99 -12.45 6.42
N THR A 117 6.24 -12.06 7.43
CA THR A 117 5.63 -12.96 8.41
C THR A 117 4.13 -13.14 8.14
N ASP A 118 3.58 -14.22 8.68
CA ASP A 118 2.14 -14.50 8.67
C ASP A 118 1.37 -13.50 9.54
N THR A 119 1.30 -12.25 9.05
CA THR A 119 0.45 -11.24 9.65
C THR A 119 -0.55 -10.79 8.61
N THR A 120 -1.81 -10.86 8.96
CA THR A 120 -2.87 -10.28 8.14
C THR A 120 -2.54 -8.81 7.90
N GLY A 121 -2.62 -8.37 6.64
CA GLY A 121 -2.26 -7.02 6.21
C GLY A 121 -3.16 -5.91 6.73
N SER A 122 -3.69 -6.08 7.92
CA SER A 122 -4.53 -5.10 8.61
C SER A 122 -3.66 -4.08 9.34
N PHE A 123 -4.04 -2.81 9.31
CA PHE A 123 -3.47 -1.76 10.16
C PHE A 123 -3.53 -2.11 11.65
N TYR A 124 -4.43 -3.01 12.05
CA TYR A 124 -4.54 -3.51 13.43
C TYR A 124 -3.38 -4.38 13.88
N ASN A 125 -2.82 -5.15 12.96
CA ASN A 125 -1.80 -6.13 13.28
C ASN A 125 -0.39 -5.62 13.00
N ARG A 126 -0.27 -4.42 12.44
CA ARG A 126 1.00 -3.80 12.17
C ARG A 126 1.06 -2.45 12.82
N PRO A 127 2.06 -2.20 13.65
CA PRO A 127 2.36 -0.85 14.09
C PRO A 127 2.92 -0.07 12.90
N LEU A 128 2.07 0.20 11.93
CA LEU A 128 2.34 1.22 10.95
C LEU A 128 2.33 2.53 11.72
N VAL A 129 3.50 3.01 12.00
CA VAL A 129 3.64 4.38 12.44
C VAL A 129 3.48 5.24 11.20
N VAL A 130 2.26 5.41 10.77
CA VAL A 130 1.93 6.54 9.93
C VAL A 130 2.26 7.78 10.76
N ALA A 131 2.85 8.78 10.17
CA ALA A 131 3.39 9.93 10.87
C ALA A 131 2.46 10.45 11.97
N GLY A 132 2.92 10.37 13.20
CA GLY A 132 2.15 10.77 14.37
C GLY A 132 1.11 9.76 14.87
N TRP A 133 1.06 8.55 14.31
CA TRP A 133 0.20 7.48 14.84
C TRP A 133 0.90 6.71 15.94
N SER A 134 0.29 6.69 17.08
CA SER A 134 0.62 5.73 18.12
C SER A 134 0.02 4.36 17.79
N ALA A 135 0.47 3.31 18.47
CA ALA A 135 -0.19 1.99 18.41
C ALA A 135 -1.70 2.09 18.77
N HIS A 136 -2.07 3.05 19.60
CA HIS A 136 -3.45 3.34 19.96
C HIS A 136 -4.22 3.95 18.78
N ASP A 137 -3.60 4.85 18.01
CA ASP A 137 -4.21 5.45 16.82
C ASP A 137 -4.43 4.39 15.74
N VAL A 138 -3.49 3.46 15.59
CA VAL A 138 -3.62 2.32 14.68
C VAL A 138 -4.74 1.38 15.14
N ALA A 139 -4.82 1.08 16.43
CA ALA A 139 -5.89 0.24 17.00
C ALA A 139 -7.29 0.89 16.88
N ASN A 140 -7.36 2.22 16.93
CA ASN A 140 -8.58 2.99 16.79
C ASN A 140 -8.83 3.48 15.35
N ALA A 141 -8.03 3.09 14.38
CA ALA A 141 -8.18 3.49 12.97
C ALA A 141 -9.49 3.01 12.33
N THR A 142 -10.25 2.16 13.01
CA THR A 142 -11.63 1.83 12.67
C THR A 142 -12.63 2.93 13.00
N GLY A 143 -12.24 3.91 13.78
CA GLY A 143 -13.12 4.99 14.19
C GLY A 143 -12.36 6.29 14.34
N ASN A 144 -12.35 7.17 13.38
CA ASN A 144 -12.09 8.62 13.49
C ASN A 144 -10.78 9.11 14.15
N ALA A 145 -9.83 8.25 14.53
CA ALA A 145 -8.59 8.65 15.20
C ALA A 145 -7.43 8.95 14.22
N PHE A 146 -7.71 8.99 12.93
CA PHE A 146 -6.76 9.36 11.90
C PHE A 146 -6.48 10.86 11.98
N LYS A 147 -5.33 11.24 12.53
CA LYS A 147 -4.87 12.61 12.43
C LYS A 147 -4.16 12.78 11.09
N LEU A 148 -4.85 13.35 10.14
CA LEU A 148 -4.21 13.87 8.95
C LEU A 148 -3.21 14.97 9.31
N PRO A 149 -2.14 15.16 8.52
CA PRO A 149 -1.37 16.40 8.57
C PRO A 149 -2.30 17.61 8.49
N PRO A 150 -1.97 18.73 9.15
CA PRO A 150 -2.83 19.91 9.20
C PRO A 150 -3.22 20.46 7.83
N GLU A 151 -2.43 20.18 6.81
CA GLU A 151 -2.61 20.65 5.44
C GLU A 151 -3.58 19.81 4.61
N LEU A 152 -4.01 18.66 5.15
CA LEU A 152 -4.86 17.71 4.44
C LEU A 152 -6.21 17.53 5.13
N PHE A 153 -7.23 17.36 4.31
CA PHE A 153 -8.61 17.14 4.73
C PHE A 153 -9.17 15.89 4.03
N GLU A 154 -9.95 15.11 4.76
CA GLU A 154 -10.76 14.06 4.15
C GLU A 154 -12.07 14.64 3.64
N LYS A 155 -12.45 14.27 2.43
CA LYS A 155 -13.72 14.62 1.83
C LYS A 155 -14.35 13.41 1.14
N ASN A 156 -15.64 13.23 1.36
CA ASN A 156 -16.39 12.24 0.61
C ASN A 156 -16.92 12.88 -0.67
N VAL A 157 -16.64 12.23 -1.80
CA VAL A 157 -17.13 12.65 -3.12
C VAL A 157 -17.92 11.52 -3.76
N TRP A 158 -19.01 11.89 -4.45
CA TRP A 158 -19.76 10.93 -5.24
C TRP A 158 -19.03 10.64 -6.56
N ALA A 159 -18.79 9.36 -6.85
CA ALA A 159 -18.05 8.91 -8.03
C ALA A 159 -18.91 8.16 -9.06
N GLY A 160 -20.25 8.25 -8.94
CA GLY A 160 -21.19 7.60 -9.87
C GLY A 160 -21.53 6.14 -9.52
N ASP A 161 -20.63 5.45 -8.86
CA ASP A 161 -20.75 4.06 -8.38
C ASP A 161 -20.75 3.95 -6.85
N GLY A 162 -20.70 5.08 -6.18
CA GLY A 162 -20.67 5.18 -4.73
C GLY A 162 -19.86 6.38 -4.24
N THR A 163 -19.79 6.52 -2.93
CA THR A 163 -19.03 7.59 -2.28
C THR A 163 -17.59 7.13 -2.07
N ARG A 164 -16.64 7.94 -2.51
CA ARG A 164 -15.20 7.74 -2.26
C ARG A 164 -14.66 8.81 -1.32
N THR A 165 -13.80 8.40 -0.42
CA THR A 165 -13.05 9.33 0.41
C THR A 165 -11.79 9.76 -0.33
N VAL A 166 -11.61 11.04 -0.50
CA VAL A 166 -10.42 11.64 -1.11
C VAL A 166 -9.72 12.54 -0.10
N PHE A 167 -8.43 12.78 -0.32
CA PHE A 167 -7.70 13.83 0.39
C PHE A 167 -7.74 15.12 -0.43
N THR A 168 -7.99 16.22 0.23
CA THR A 168 -7.93 17.56 -0.36
C THR A 168 -6.93 18.43 0.37
N ASP A 169 -6.41 19.44 -0.33
CA ASP A 169 -5.65 20.52 0.27
C ASP A 169 -6.59 21.55 0.96
N GLN A 170 -6.00 22.59 1.53
CA GLN A 170 -6.73 23.69 2.17
C GLN A 170 -7.64 24.46 1.21
N ASP A 171 -7.37 24.42 -0.10
CA ASP A 171 -8.15 25.09 -1.14
C ASP A 171 -9.26 24.17 -1.70
N GLY A 172 -9.33 22.93 -1.19
CA GLY A 172 -10.33 21.94 -1.59
C GLY A 172 -9.97 21.16 -2.86
N ASN A 173 -8.76 21.31 -3.40
CA ASN A 173 -8.31 20.52 -4.53
C ASN A 173 -8.01 19.08 -4.10
N VAL A 174 -8.45 18.12 -4.90
CA VAL A 174 -8.14 16.69 -4.65
C VAL A 174 -6.68 16.45 -4.92
N VAL A 175 -5.97 15.93 -3.91
CA VAL A 175 -4.54 15.56 -3.99
C VAL A 175 -4.34 14.04 -4.02
N MET A 176 -5.34 13.30 -3.54
CA MET A 176 -5.38 11.83 -3.64
C MET A 176 -6.77 11.26 -3.32
#